data_1dd6a38ae7c4b46b8db9ece6171133f2
#
_entry.id   1dd6a38ae7c4b46b8db9ece6171133f2
#
_cell.length_a   1.000
_cell.length_b   1.000
_cell.length_c   1.000
_cell.angle_alpha   90.00
_cell.angle_beta   90.00
_cell.angle_gamma   90.00
#
_symmetry.space_group_name_H-M   'P 1'
#
loop_
_entity.id
_entity.type
_entity.pdbx_description
1 polymer ?
#
loop_
_entity_poly.entity_id
_entity_poly.type
_entity_poly.pdbx_seq_one_letter_code
_entity_poly.pdbx_strand_id
1 'polypeptide(L)'
;MRRALVSMVVLLVVLLVALAAAQNLAAQRKGAGVLSGVVLGPDDKPVPHASVTYQSSAGIAPHAVRADSQGHFTISKLRSDNYDLRASGEGVFSEWEKNVTVRSGQTKSVTLRLIYAKEIPKAYTKSKAKQ
;
A
#
# COMPACT_ATOMS: atom_id res chain seq x y z
N MET A 1 53.60 13.86 6.05
CA MET A 1 52.41 14.52 6.52
C MET A 1 51.25 14.51 5.50
N ARG A 2 51.49 14.85 4.23
CA ARG A 2 50.42 14.86 3.23
C ARG A 2 49.78 13.48 2.97
N ARG A 3 50.57 12.39 3.03
CA ARG A 3 50.04 11.02 2.84
C ARG A 3 49.12 10.54 3.97
N ALA A 4 49.42 10.90 5.18
CA ALA A 4 48.57 10.55 6.36
C ALA A 4 47.26 11.28 6.35
N LEU A 5 47.20 12.56 5.94
CA LEU A 5 45.99 13.36 5.81
C LEU A 5 45.07 12.82 4.72
N VAL A 6 45.64 12.49 3.55
CA VAL A 6 44.88 11.92 2.44
C VAL A 6 44.27 10.55 2.84
N SER A 7 45.03 9.71 3.52
CA SER A 7 44.55 8.41 3.98
C SER A 7 43.41 8.56 5.01
N MET A 8 43.50 9.56 5.90
CA MET A 8 42.48 9.81 6.91
C MET A 8 41.19 10.32 6.27
N VAL A 9 41.27 11.20 5.27
CA VAL A 9 40.11 11.71 4.54
C VAL A 9 39.43 10.59 3.74
N VAL A 10 40.21 9.77 3.06
CA VAL A 10 39.67 8.62 2.30
C VAL A 10 38.96 7.64 3.23
N LEU A 11 39.53 7.35 4.39
CA LEU A 11 38.92 6.48 5.39
C LEU A 11 37.58 7.05 5.89
N LEU A 12 37.52 8.36 6.14
CA LEU A 12 36.33 9.04 6.57
C LEU A 12 35.22 8.99 5.53
N VAL A 13 35.54 9.23 4.27
CA VAL A 13 34.59 9.16 3.14
C VAL A 13 34.03 7.75 2.98
N VAL A 14 34.89 6.72 3.05
CA VAL A 14 34.46 5.32 2.97
C VAL A 14 33.50 4.97 4.12
N LEU A 15 33.79 5.46 5.33
CA LEU A 15 32.93 5.23 6.49
C LEU A 15 31.57 5.89 6.32
N LEU A 16 31.50 7.11 5.80
CA LEU A 16 30.26 7.83 5.55
C LEU A 16 29.40 7.14 4.48
N VAL A 17 30.00 6.65 3.41
CA VAL A 17 29.29 5.91 2.36
C VAL A 17 28.75 4.59 2.91
N ALA A 18 29.51 3.87 3.71
CA ALA A 18 29.07 2.63 4.34
C ALA A 18 27.89 2.85 5.30
N LEU A 19 27.89 3.97 6.05
CA LEU A 19 26.80 4.32 6.94
C LEU A 19 25.50 4.62 6.18
N ALA A 20 25.60 5.36 5.08
CA ALA A 20 24.45 5.67 4.22
C ALA A 20 23.84 4.41 3.59
N ALA A 21 24.67 3.47 3.13
CA ALA A 21 24.21 2.20 2.59
C ALA A 21 23.51 1.34 3.66
N ALA A 22 24.04 1.33 4.89
CA ALA A 22 23.43 0.61 6.02
C ALA A 22 22.04 1.17 6.38
N GLN A 23 21.86 2.48 6.35
CA GLN A 23 20.57 3.12 6.61
C GLN A 23 19.53 2.77 5.54
N ASN A 24 19.90 2.76 4.29
CA ASN A 24 19.00 2.36 3.20
C ASN A 24 18.57 0.89 3.35
N LEU A 25 19.49 0.02 3.70
CA LEU A 25 19.20 -1.40 3.92
C LEU A 25 18.25 -1.60 5.12
N ALA A 26 18.46 -0.86 6.20
CA ALA A 26 17.60 -0.90 7.39
C ALA A 26 16.19 -0.38 7.09
N ALA A 27 16.04 0.68 6.28
CA ALA A 27 14.75 1.20 5.84
C ALA A 27 13.99 0.17 5.00
N GLN A 28 14.67 -0.56 4.13
CA GLN A 28 14.08 -1.63 3.34
C GLN A 28 13.58 -2.79 4.20
N ARG A 29 14.27 -3.12 5.29
CA ARG A 29 13.89 -4.20 6.21
C ARG A 29 12.72 -3.85 7.10
N LYS A 30 12.52 -2.56 7.43
CA LYS A 30 11.52 -2.09 8.39
C LYS A 30 10.15 -1.82 7.80
N GLY A 31 9.94 -2.09 6.52
CA GLY A 31 8.67 -1.83 5.87
C GLY A 31 8.46 -0.34 5.55
N ALA A 32 9.12 0.14 4.50
CA ALA A 32 9.01 1.52 4.04
C ALA A 32 8.20 1.64 2.74
N GLY A 33 7.42 0.62 2.39
CA GLY A 33 6.56 0.65 1.23
C GLY A 33 5.32 1.52 1.46
N VAL A 34 4.84 2.14 0.39
CA VAL A 34 3.66 3.01 0.41
C VAL A 34 2.71 2.59 -0.70
N LEU A 35 1.45 2.40 -0.33
CA LEU A 35 0.33 2.30 -1.26
C LEU A 35 -0.46 3.58 -1.17
N SER A 36 -0.67 4.24 -2.28
CA SER A 36 -1.53 5.42 -2.36
C SER A 36 -2.51 5.26 -3.50
N GLY A 37 -3.59 6.02 -3.45
CA GLY A 37 -4.54 5.95 -4.54
C GLY A 37 -5.74 6.84 -4.32
N VAL A 38 -6.73 6.63 -5.16
CA VAL A 38 -7.99 7.35 -5.11
C VAL A 38 -9.14 6.36 -5.23
N VAL A 39 -10.21 6.64 -4.50
CA VAL A 39 -11.47 5.90 -4.60
C VAL A 39 -12.43 6.72 -5.43
N LEU A 40 -12.89 6.15 -6.54
CA LEU A 40 -13.84 6.76 -7.46
C LEU A 40 -15.19 6.04 -7.37
N GLY A 41 -16.28 6.80 -7.53
CA GLY A 41 -17.60 6.25 -7.66
C GLY A 41 -17.90 5.78 -9.09
N PRO A 42 -19.12 5.24 -9.33
CA PRO A 42 -19.52 4.80 -10.67
C PRO A 42 -19.53 5.91 -11.73
N ASP A 43 -19.61 7.16 -11.28
CA ASP A 43 -19.61 8.36 -12.09
C ASP A 43 -18.22 8.96 -12.31
N ASP A 44 -17.15 8.25 -11.92
CA ASP A 44 -15.75 8.70 -11.95
C ASP A 44 -15.44 9.88 -11.03
N LYS A 45 -16.32 10.20 -10.11
CA LYS A 45 -16.07 11.24 -9.10
C LYS A 45 -15.45 10.66 -7.85
N PRO A 46 -14.54 11.38 -7.19
CA PRO A 46 -13.97 10.93 -5.93
C PRO A 46 -15.03 10.66 -4.86
N VAL A 47 -14.87 9.59 -4.10
CA VAL A 47 -15.76 9.24 -3.00
C VAL A 47 -15.11 9.66 -1.68
N PRO A 48 -15.62 10.72 -1.03
CA PRO A 48 -15.07 11.16 0.24
C PRO A 48 -15.21 10.11 1.32
N HIS A 49 -14.18 9.98 2.13
CA HIS A 49 -14.18 9.14 3.33
C HIS A 49 -14.50 7.67 3.10
N ALA A 50 -14.23 7.16 1.90
CA ALA A 50 -14.39 5.75 1.59
C ALA A 50 -13.47 4.89 2.46
N SER A 51 -13.91 3.71 2.81
CA SER A 51 -13.11 2.74 3.53
C SER A 51 -12.29 1.91 2.53
N VAL A 52 -11.01 1.79 2.76
CA VAL A 52 -10.12 0.94 1.95
C VAL A 52 -9.59 -0.18 2.84
N THR A 53 -9.99 -1.39 2.50
CA THR A 53 -9.49 -2.60 3.16
C THR A 53 -8.30 -3.13 2.41
N TYR A 54 -7.26 -3.51 3.10
CA TYR A 54 -6.07 -4.11 2.52
C TYR A 54 -5.58 -5.27 3.37
N GLN A 55 -5.02 -6.24 2.71
CA GLN A 55 -4.44 -7.43 3.36
C GLN A 55 -3.28 -7.94 2.51
N SER A 56 -2.36 -8.67 3.14
CA SER A 56 -1.38 -9.43 2.39
C SER A 56 -2.09 -10.50 1.56
N SER A 57 -1.63 -10.71 0.32
CA SER A 57 -2.17 -11.76 -0.55
C SER A 57 -1.97 -13.16 0.03
N ALA A 58 -1.09 -13.31 1.01
CA ALA A 58 -0.91 -14.56 1.78
C ALA A 58 -1.99 -14.78 2.86
N GLY A 59 -2.94 -13.86 3.03
CA GLY A 59 -4.07 -14.05 3.93
C GLY A 59 -3.88 -13.58 5.37
N ILE A 60 -2.97 -12.64 5.61
CA ILE A 60 -2.84 -12.01 6.92
C ILE A 60 -4.06 -11.11 7.18
N ALA A 61 -4.46 -11.00 8.45
CA ALA A 61 -5.63 -10.26 8.90
C ALA A 61 -5.79 -8.90 8.18
N PRO A 62 -6.98 -8.61 7.67
CA PRO A 62 -7.22 -7.37 6.94
C PRO A 62 -7.15 -6.15 7.85
N HIS A 63 -6.68 -5.05 7.28
CA HIS A 63 -6.68 -3.73 7.89
C HIS A 63 -7.51 -2.76 7.04
N ALA A 64 -7.95 -1.68 7.63
CA ALA A 64 -8.69 -0.67 6.91
C ALA A 64 -8.13 0.72 7.18
N VAL A 65 -8.11 1.54 6.14
CA VAL A 65 -7.85 2.97 6.23
C VAL A 65 -9.01 3.73 5.60
N ARG A 66 -9.14 4.99 5.93
CA ARG A 66 -10.19 5.84 5.39
C ARG A 66 -9.59 6.85 4.42
N ALA A 67 -10.24 7.02 3.27
CA ALA A 67 -9.89 8.07 2.32
C ALA A 67 -10.23 9.45 2.90
N ASP A 68 -9.58 10.47 2.37
CA ASP A 68 -9.84 11.86 2.73
C ASP A 68 -11.10 12.42 2.04
N SER A 69 -11.34 13.72 2.18
CA SER A 69 -12.49 14.40 1.58
C SER A 69 -12.45 14.41 0.04
N GLN A 70 -11.33 14.10 -0.57
CA GLN A 70 -11.15 14.02 -2.02
C GLN A 70 -10.99 12.59 -2.53
N GLY A 71 -11.26 11.61 -1.68
CA GLY A 71 -11.17 10.20 -2.04
C GLY A 71 -9.76 9.65 -2.07
N HIS A 72 -8.75 10.40 -1.69
CA HIS A 72 -7.36 9.93 -1.65
C HIS A 72 -7.08 9.15 -0.38
N PHE A 73 -6.30 8.09 -0.51
CA PHE A 73 -5.83 7.30 0.62
C PHE A 73 -4.33 7.03 0.52
N THR A 74 -3.72 6.83 1.66
CA THR A 74 -2.30 6.48 1.75
C THR A 74 -2.11 5.43 2.84
N ILE A 75 -1.43 4.36 2.49
CA ILE A 75 -1.06 3.28 3.41
C ILE A 75 0.45 3.23 3.43
N SER A 76 1.05 3.57 4.55
CA SER A 76 2.50 3.65 4.71
C SER A 76 3.04 2.50 5.54
N LYS A 77 4.36 2.41 5.64
CA LYS A 77 5.08 1.43 6.45
C LYS A 77 4.78 -0.02 6.07
N LEU A 78 4.53 -0.26 4.79
CA LEU A 78 4.26 -1.60 4.29
C LEU A 78 5.57 -2.36 4.04
N ARG A 79 5.55 -3.62 4.40
CA ARG A 79 6.63 -4.55 4.03
C ARG A 79 6.56 -4.86 2.54
N SER A 80 7.68 -5.22 1.94
CA SER A 80 7.71 -5.74 0.57
C SER A 80 6.88 -7.02 0.50
N ASP A 81 5.75 -6.95 -0.17
CA ASP A 81 4.81 -8.05 -0.31
C ASP A 81 3.81 -7.73 -1.42
N ASN A 82 2.95 -8.69 -1.70
CA ASN A 82 1.77 -8.49 -2.54
C ASN A 82 0.56 -8.25 -1.64
N TYR A 83 -0.24 -7.27 -2.00
CA TYR A 83 -1.41 -6.87 -1.22
C TYR A 83 -2.68 -6.93 -2.08
N ASP A 84 -3.77 -7.29 -1.43
CA ASP A 84 -5.10 -7.21 -2.01
C ASP A 84 -5.83 -6.02 -1.37
N LEU A 85 -6.45 -5.19 -2.20
CA LEU A 85 -7.16 -3.99 -1.75
C LEU A 85 -8.59 -3.97 -2.26
N ARG A 86 -9.46 -3.36 -1.48
CA ARG A 86 -10.85 -3.16 -1.84
C ARG A 86 -11.39 -1.93 -1.14
N ALA A 87 -12.18 -1.16 -1.86
CA ALA A 87 -12.82 0.02 -1.30
C ALA A 87 -14.32 -0.19 -1.12
N SER A 88 -14.88 0.55 -0.19
CA SER A 88 -16.34 0.63 0.01
C SER A 88 -16.73 2.02 0.47
N GLY A 89 -17.94 2.43 0.11
CA GLY A 89 -18.52 3.70 0.53
C GLY A 89 -20.00 3.75 0.18
N GLU A 90 -20.82 4.21 1.11
CA GLU A 90 -22.25 4.38 0.93
C GLU A 90 -22.97 3.12 0.41
N GLY A 91 -22.56 1.95 0.87
CA GLY A 91 -23.13 0.68 0.45
C GLY A 91 -22.67 0.18 -0.93
N VAL A 92 -21.70 0.84 -1.52
CA VAL A 92 -21.12 0.45 -2.83
C VAL A 92 -19.70 -0.04 -2.62
N PHE A 93 -19.30 -1.06 -3.39
CA PHE A 93 -18.01 -1.73 -3.26
C PHE A 93 -17.24 -1.73 -4.58
N SER A 94 -15.92 -1.73 -4.48
CA SER A 94 -15.04 -1.99 -5.62
C SER A 94 -14.80 -3.49 -5.78
N GLU A 95 -14.25 -3.87 -6.94
CA GLU A 95 -13.60 -5.16 -7.04
C GLU A 95 -12.37 -5.24 -6.15
N TRP A 96 -11.93 -6.46 -5.85
CA TRP A 96 -10.64 -6.68 -5.25
C TRP A 96 -9.52 -6.42 -6.26
N GLU A 97 -8.68 -5.46 -5.96
CA GLU A 97 -7.43 -5.28 -6.68
C GLU A 97 -6.40 -6.23 -6.06
N LYS A 98 -6.10 -7.32 -6.75
CA LYS A 98 -5.30 -8.43 -6.21
C LYS A 98 -3.84 -8.34 -6.64
N ASN A 99 -2.97 -8.87 -5.78
CA ASN A 99 -1.54 -9.03 -6.06
C ASN A 99 -0.85 -7.71 -6.43
N VAL A 100 -1.19 -6.65 -5.73
CA VAL A 100 -0.52 -5.37 -5.89
C VAL A 100 0.84 -5.46 -5.21
N THR A 101 1.90 -5.47 -6.02
CA THR A 101 3.26 -5.60 -5.51
C THR A 101 3.74 -4.27 -4.94
N VAL A 102 4.11 -4.29 -3.67
CA VAL A 102 4.70 -3.15 -2.97
C VAL A 102 6.10 -3.53 -2.53
N ARG A 103 7.06 -2.66 -2.79
CA ARG A 103 8.45 -2.83 -2.35
C ARG A 103 8.80 -1.73 -1.36
N SER A 104 9.59 -2.07 -0.34
CA SER A 104 10.10 -1.10 0.60
C SER A 104 10.84 0.03 -0.12
N GLY A 105 10.55 1.27 0.26
CA GLY A 105 11.12 2.46 -0.35
C GLY A 105 10.42 2.91 -1.63
N GLN A 106 9.38 2.21 -2.07
CA GLN A 106 8.61 2.57 -3.25
C GLN A 106 7.19 2.98 -2.89
N THR A 107 6.61 3.86 -3.72
CA THR A 107 5.20 4.22 -3.68
C THR A 107 4.49 3.60 -4.88
N LYS A 108 3.49 2.79 -4.61
CA LYS A 108 2.61 2.20 -5.63
C LYS A 108 1.29 2.93 -5.61
N SER A 109 0.80 3.32 -6.79
CA SER A 109 -0.50 3.99 -6.94
C SER A 109 -1.54 3.04 -7.48
N VAL A 110 -2.76 3.09 -6.93
CA VAL A 110 -3.91 2.32 -7.38
C VAL A 110 -5.16 3.18 -7.42
N THR A 111 -6.07 2.84 -8.34
CA THR A 111 -7.40 3.43 -8.41
C THR A 111 -8.42 2.36 -8.10
N LEU A 112 -9.28 2.62 -7.11
CA LEU A 112 -10.36 1.72 -6.73
C LEU A 112 -11.69 2.35 -7.13
N ARG A 113 -12.46 1.65 -7.95
CA ARG A 113 -13.74 2.16 -8.44
C ARG A 113 -14.89 1.40 -7.81
N LEU A 114 -15.81 2.12 -7.20
CA LEU A 114 -17.01 1.55 -6.58
C LEU A 114 -18.03 1.26 -7.67
N ILE A 115 -18.29 0.00 -7.95
CA ILE A 115 -19.16 -0.44 -9.03
C ILE A 115 -20.29 -1.35 -8.57
N TYR A 116 -20.17 -1.97 -7.40
CA TYR A 116 -21.18 -2.91 -6.90
C TYR A 116 -22.02 -2.25 -5.80
N ALA A 117 -23.32 -2.20 -6.01
CA ALA A 117 -24.23 -1.56 -5.07
C ALA A 117 -24.31 -2.27 -3.71
N LYS A 118 -24.09 -3.58 -3.66
CA LYS A 118 -24.06 -4.37 -2.43
C LYS A 118 -23.31 -5.66 -2.70
N GLU A 119 -22.34 -5.95 -1.86
CA GLU A 119 -21.67 -7.22 -2.01
C GLU A 119 -22.36 -8.30 -1.20
N ILE A 120 -23.15 -9.07 -1.91
CA ILE A 120 -23.53 -10.39 -1.44
C ILE A 120 -22.76 -11.38 -2.33
N PRO A 121 -21.89 -12.21 -1.76
CA PRO A 121 -21.21 -13.23 -2.55
C PRO A 121 -22.24 -14.06 -3.30
N LYS A 122 -22.07 -14.19 -4.61
CA LYS A 122 -23.02 -14.95 -5.45
C LYS A 122 -23.21 -16.37 -4.96
N ALA A 123 -22.14 -16.98 -4.43
CA ALA A 123 -22.21 -18.32 -3.84
C ALA A 123 -23.13 -18.38 -2.61
N TYR A 124 -23.12 -17.34 -1.79
CA TYR A 124 -23.96 -17.26 -0.62
C TYR A 124 -25.45 -17.07 -0.95
N THR A 125 -25.74 -16.27 -1.97
CA THR A 125 -27.10 -16.04 -2.44
C THR A 125 -27.72 -17.31 -3.02
N LYS A 126 -26.94 -18.09 -3.77
CA LYS A 126 -27.39 -19.37 -4.31
C LYS A 126 -27.64 -20.41 -3.23
N SER A 127 -26.82 -20.44 -2.21
CA SER A 127 -26.96 -21.35 -1.09
C SER A 127 -28.24 -21.09 -0.31
N LYS A 128 -28.59 -19.83 -0.05
CA LYS A 128 -29.84 -19.46 0.61
C LYS A 128 -31.09 -19.69 -0.23
N ALA A 129 -30.99 -19.51 -1.52
CA ALA A 129 -32.12 -19.71 -2.41
C ALA A 129 -32.53 -21.18 -2.57
N LYS A 130 -31.65 -22.11 -2.24
CA LYS A 130 -31.90 -23.54 -2.26
C LYS A 130 -32.47 -24.12 -0.95
N GLN A 131 -32.49 -23.32 0.09
CA GLN A 131 -33.05 -23.69 1.37
C GLN A 131 -34.45 -23.10 1.56
#